data_0b6af849c724141a4087ca6f32e0c5ee
#
_entry.id   0b6af849c724141a4087ca6f32e0c5ee
#
_cell.length_a   1.000
_cell.length_b   1.000
_cell.length_c   1.000
_cell.angle_alpha   90.00
_cell.angle_beta   90.00
_cell.angle_gamma   90.00
#
_symmetry.space_group_name_H-M   'P 1'
#
loop_
_entity.id
_entity.type
_entity.pdbx_description
1 polymer ?
#
loop_
_entity_poly.entity_id
_entity_poly.type
_entity_poly.pdbx_seq_one_letter_code
_entity_poly.pdbx_strand_id
1 'polypeptide(L)'
;MKATILLLLSGLLFTCSSRDGYVHEDGLEYLTLSGLEQHVKVLASDEFQGRRPFTEGEKKTLEYLERKFREIGLEPGNAGSYLQEVPMVEIKATAEETMRIKAPGRNFTLQGFDEYVLHTERTDSSIVWKDVEVVFAGFGVVAPEYNWNDY
;
A
#
# COMPACT_ATOMS: atom_id res chain seq x y z
N MET A 1 48.58 -2.69 -41.48
CA MET A 1 47.14 -2.94 -41.24
C MET A 1 46.77 -3.56 -39.90
N LYS A 2 47.65 -4.23 -39.16
CA LYS A 2 47.33 -4.87 -37.87
C LYS A 2 47.38 -3.92 -36.65
N ALA A 3 48.15 -2.81 -36.71
CA ALA A 3 48.33 -1.87 -35.63
C ALA A 3 47.17 -0.85 -35.51
N THR A 4 46.49 -0.56 -36.64
CA THR A 4 45.37 0.44 -36.66
C THR A 4 44.05 -0.12 -36.09
N ILE A 5 43.88 -1.45 -36.14
CA ILE A 5 42.69 -2.11 -35.56
C ILE A 5 42.78 -2.20 -34.03
N LEU A 6 43.98 -2.30 -33.48
CA LEU A 6 44.18 -2.35 -32.02
C LEU A 6 43.89 -1.00 -31.32
N LEU A 7 44.11 0.10 -32.02
CA LEU A 7 43.84 1.45 -31.51
C LEU A 7 42.34 1.80 -31.52
N LEU A 8 41.56 1.23 -32.40
CA LEU A 8 40.10 1.39 -32.47
C LEU A 8 39.36 0.58 -31.40
N LEU A 9 39.93 -0.51 -30.93
CA LEU A 9 39.30 -1.37 -29.90
C LEU A 9 39.56 -0.81 -28.48
N SER A 10 40.58 0.00 -28.24
CA SER A 10 40.87 0.61 -26.95
C SER A 10 39.96 1.81 -26.64
N GLY A 11 39.34 2.41 -27.65
CA GLY A 11 38.43 3.56 -27.48
C GLY A 11 37.03 3.20 -26.94
N LEU A 12 36.65 1.92 -26.95
CA LEU A 12 35.29 1.46 -26.55
C LEU A 12 35.16 1.13 -25.06
N LEU A 13 36.23 1.20 -24.27
CA LEU A 13 36.20 0.82 -22.85
C LEU A 13 36.05 1.99 -21.87
N PHE A 14 35.91 3.22 -22.35
CA PHE A 14 35.85 4.43 -21.50
C PHE A 14 34.43 5.00 -21.31
N THR A 15 33.37 4.27 -21.55
CA THR A 15 31.99 4.74 -21.36
C THR A 15 31.28 4.11 -20.15
N CYS A 16 32.00 3.72 -19.10
CA CYS A 16 31.41 3.57 -17.77
C CYS A 16 31.75 4.84 -16.98
N SER A 17 31.06 5.93 -17.29
CA SER A 17 30.95 7.03 -16.37
C SER A 17 30.05 6.57 -15.23
N SER A 18 30.62 6.30 -14.08
CA SER A 18 29.89 6.23 -12.82
C SER A 18 29.03 7.51 -12.73
N ARG A 19 27.72 7.39 -12.83
CA ARG A 19 26.83 8.40 -12.33
C ARG A 19 27.06 8.45 -10.83
N ASP A 20 28.01 9.27 -10.39
CA ASP A 20 27.99 9.76 -9.03
C ASP A 20 26.58 10.31 -8.82
N GLY A 21 25.83 9.71 -7.89
CA GLY A 21 24.51 10.19 -7.53
C GLY A 21 24.71 11.64 -7.10
N TYR A 22 24.30 12.57 -7.95
CA TYR A 22 24.19 13.97 -7.57
C TYR A 22 23.14 14.05 -6.47
N VAL A 23 23.56 13.95 -5.23
CA VAL A 23 22.82 14.54 -4.13
C VAL A 23 22.95 16.04 -4.38
N HIS A 24 21.95 16.65 -4.98
CA HIS A 24 21.86 18.10 -5.04
C HIS A 24 21.68 18.58 -3.61
N GLU A 25 22.78 18.89 -2.94
CA GLU A 25 22.77 19.55 -1.63
C GLU A 25 22.00 20.87 -1.70
N ASP A 26 21.97 21.49 -2.86
CA ASP A 26 21.30 22.76 -3.17
C ASP A 26 19.77 22.73 -2.98
N GLY A 27 19.13 21.57 -2.85
CA GLY A 27 17.69 21.43 -2.59
C GLY A 27 17.32 21.30 -1.11
N LEU A 28 18.27 20.91 -0.26
CA LEU A 28 17.99 20.62 1.15
C LEU A 28 17.64 21.89 1.95
N GLU A 29 18.13 23.05 1.53
CA GLU A 29 17.84 24.33 2.17
C GLU A 29 16.35 24.73 2.09
N TYR A 30 15.61 24.21 1.09
CA TYR A 30 14.17 24.44 0.94
C TYR A 30 13.33 23.50 1.81
N LEU A 31 13.92 22.45 2.35
CA LEU A 31 13.25 21.52 3.27
C LEU A 31 13.32 22.08 4.70
N THR A 32 12.35 22.89 5.05
CA THR A 32 12.27 23.49 6.39
C THR A 32 11.38 22.68 7.32
N LEU A 33 11.72 22.66 8.62
CA LEU A 33 10.89 22.02 9.64
C LEU A 33 9.48 22.64 9.67
N SER A 34 9.36 23.95 9.53
CA SER A 34 8.10 24.66 9.52
C SER A 34 7.23 24.29 8.30
N GLY A 35 7.85 24.11 7.12
CA GLY A 35 7.14 23.63 5.91
C GLY A 35 6.59 22.23 6.09
N LEU A 36 7.43 21.32 6.60
CA LEU A 36 6.99 19.95 6.90
C LEU A 36 5.87 19.92 7.94
N GLU A 37 6.02 20.67 9.03
CA GLU A 37 5.03 20.76 10.09
C GLU A 37 3.68 21.28 9.57
N GLN A 38 3.68 22.27 8.67
CA GLN A 38 2.47 22.77 8.04
C GLN A 38 1.76 21.68 7.23
N HIS A 39 2.47 20.90 6.41
CA HIS A 39 1.88 19.82 5.65
C HIS A 39 1.31 18.73 6.55
N VAL A 40 2.05 18.34 7.59
CA VAL A 40 1.60 17.34 8.57
C VAL A 40 0.33 17.82 9.29
N LYS A 41 0.29 19.06 9.77
CA LYS A 41 -0.89 19.64 10.46
C LYS A 41 -2.14 19.61 9.58
N VAL A 42 -2.00 19.95 8.31
CA VAL A 42 -3.13 19.95 7.37
C VAL A 42 -3.59 18.51 7.12
N LEU A 43 -2.69 17.64 6.68
CA LEU A 43 -3.03 16.27 6.29
C LEU A 43 -3.50 15.39 7.47
N ALA A 44 -3.05 15.68 8.69
CA ALA A 44 -3.47 14.97 9.91
C ALA A 44 -4.70 15.55 10.59
N SER A 45 -5.27 16.64 10.06
CA SER A 45 -6.46 17.24 10.66
C SER A 45 -7.70 16.37 10.48
N ASP A 46 -8.68 16.52 11.37
CA ASP A 46 -9.96 15.80 11.34
C ASP A 46 -10.74 16.04 10.04
N GLU A 47 -10.50 17.19 9.41
CA GLU A 47 -11.11 17.52 8.12
C GLU A 47 -10.79 16.49 7.03
N PHE A 48 -9.60 15.89 7.08
CA PHE A 48 -9.14 14.87 6.14
C PHE A 48 -9.57 13.45 6.51
N GLN A 49 -10.30 13.25 7.61
CA GLN A 49 -10.95 11.98 7.99
C GLN A 49 -10.04 10.76 7.89
N GLY A 50 -8.76 10.91 8.24
CA GLY A 50 -7.75 9.86 8.14
C GLY A 50 -7.35 9.48 6.70
N ARG A 51 -7.80 10.22 5.69
CA ARG A 51 -7.41 10.05 4.27
C ARG A 51 -7.74 8.66 3.69
N ARG A 52 -8.76 8.03 4.24
CA ARG A 52 -9.15 6.68 3.84
C ARG A 52 -9.65 6.66 2.40
N PRO A 53 -9.23 5.68 1.57
CA PRO A 53 -9.79 5.47 0.23
C PRO A 53 -11.33 5.37 0.23
N PHE A 54 -11.95 5.80 -0.85
CA PHE A 54 -13.41 5.87 -1.05
C PHE A 54 -14.16 6.86 -0.14
N THR A 55 -13.44 7.80 0.50
CA THR A 55 -14.04 8.81 1.37
C THR A 55 -13.77 10.24 0.89
N GLU A 56 -14.49 11.22 1.46
CA GLU A 56 -14.19 12.65 1.24
C GLU A 56 -12.78 13.02 1.72
N GLY A 57 -12.23 12.27 2.69
CA GLY A 57 -10.85 12.47 3.15
C GLY A 57 -9.80 12.14 2.08
N GLU A 58 -10.01 11.09 1.28
CA GLU A 58 -9.18 10.80 0.11
C GLU A 58 -9.25 11.96 -0.89
N LYS A 59 -10.46 12.35 -1.29
CA LYS A 59 -10.67 13.41 -2.28
C LYS A 59 -9.96 14.70 -1.87
N LYS A 60 -10.15 15.15 -0.64
CA LYS A 60 -9.45 16.34 -0.10
C LYS A 60 -7.94 16.17 -0.11
N THR A 61 -7.44 14.95 0.15
CA THR A 61 -6.01 14.67 0.12
C THR A 61 -5.45 14.81 -1.29
N LEU A 62 -6.11 14.24 -2.29
CA LEU A 62 -5.71 14.33 -3.68
C LEU A 62 -5.73 15.79 -4.16
N GLU A 63 -6.79 16.54 -3.87
CA GLU A 63 -6.90 17.97 -4.20
C GLU A 63 -5.79 18.81 -3.53
N TYR A 64 -5.47 18.50 -2.28
CA TYR A 64 -4.39 19.18 -1.56
C TYR A 64 -3.02 18.91 -2.20
N LEU A 65 -2.71 17.65 -2.49
CA LEU A 65 -1.43 17.26 -3.09
C LEU A 65 -1.27 17.82 -4.50
N GLU A 66 -2.32 17.73 -5.33
CA GLU A 66 -2.30 18.27 -6.68
C GLU A 66 -2.05 19.79 -6.67
N ARG A 67 -2.74 20.53 -5.79
CA ARG A 67 -2.51 21.97 -5.63
C ARG A 67 -1.08 22.26 -5.21
N LYS A 68 -0.51 21.47 -4.26
CA LYS A 68 0.86 21.67 -3.81
C LYS A 68 1.89 21.38 -4.88
N PHE A 69 1.69 20.36 -5.69
CA PHE A 69 2.56 20.06 -6.83
C PHE A 69 2.54 21.20 -7.87
N ARG A 70 1.39 21.79 -8.14
CA ARG A 70 1.29 22.96 -9.00
C ARG A 70 1.99 24.18 -8.40
N GLU A 71 1.81 24.44 -7.10
CA GLU A 71 2.44 25.58 -6.40
C GLU A 71 3.96 25.56 -6.47
N ILE A 72 4.56 24.37 -6.41
CA ILE A 72 6.03 24.21 -6.52
C ILE A 72 6.54 24.04 -7.96
N GLY A 73 5.64 24.16 -8.94
CA GLY A 73 6.02 24.16 -10.36
C GLY A 73 6.29 22.79 -10.96
N LEU A 74 5.87 21.69 -10.32
CA LEU A 74 5.95 20.37 -10.94
C LEU A 74 4.96 20.28 -12.12
N GLU A 75 5.37 19.60 -13.17
CA GLU A 75 4.51 19.27 -14.30
C GLU A 75 3.82 17.92 -14.07
N PRO A 76 2.58 17.75 -14.58
CA PRO A 76 1.85 16.50 -14.44
C PRO A 76 2.51 15.37 -15.25
N GLY A 77 2.88 14.27 -14.57
CA GLY A 77 3.63 13.16 -15.15
C GLY A 77 2.77 12.09 -15.85
N ASN A 78 1.45 12.09 -15.67
CA ASN A 78 0.55 11.06 -16.17
C ASN A 78 -0.40 11.64 -17.24
N ALA A 79 0.08 11.75 -18.49
CA ALA A 79 -0.71 12.25 -19.64
C ALA A 79 -1.48 13.56 -19.35
N GLY A 80 -0.87 14.49 -18.63
CA GLY A 80 -1.46 15.77 -18.25
C GLY A 80 -2.21 15.77 -16.92
N SER A 81 -2.21 14.65 -16.19
CA SER A 81 -2.74 14.52 -14.83
C SER A 81 -1.62 14.34 -13.81
N TYR A 82 -1.80 14.85 -12.59
CA TYR A 82 -0.96 14.52 -11.44
C TYR A 82 -1.36 13.20 -10.79
N LEU A 83 -2.54 12.67 -11.15
CA LEU A 83 -3.14 11.50 -10.54
C LEU A 83 -3.08 10.30 -11.49
N GLN A 84 -2.88 9.13 -10.93
CA GLN A 84 -3.01 7.84 -11.60
C GLN A 84 -4.24 7.13 -11.03
N GLU A 85 -5.15 6.70 -11.92
CA GLU A 85 -6.28 5.89 -11.51
C GLU A 85 -5.83 4.47 -11.15
N VAL A 86 -6.24 4.02 -9.96
CA VAL A 86 -6.00 2.66 -9.48
C VAL A 86 -7.37 2.03 -9.21
N PRO A 87 -7.81 1.04 -10.02
CA PRO A 87 -9.07 0.36 -9.78
C PRO A 87 -8.99 -0.45 -8.49
N MET A 88 -9.89 -0.17 -7.57
CA MET A 88 -9.98 -0.84 -6.27
C MET A 88 -11.42 -1.24 -5.98
N VAL A 89 -11.60 -2.18 -5.06
CA VAL A 89 -12.91 -2.61 -4.56
C VAL A 89 -12.93 -2.44 -3.05
N GLU A 90 -13.92 -1.69 -2.54
CA GLU A 90 -14.20 -1.65 -1.11
C GLU A 90 -15.16 -2.80 -0.75
N ILE A 91 -14.77 -3.65 0.19
CA ILE A 91 -15.59 -4.73 0.71
C ILE A 91 -16.02 -4.37 2.13
N LYS A 92 -17.33 -4.21 2.34
CA LYS A 92 -17.95 -4.03 3.65
C LYS A 92 -18.71 -5.31 3.99
N ALA A 93 -18.11 -6.15 4.83
CA ALA A 93 -18.77 -7.36 5.31
C ALA A 93 -19.49 -7.10 6.64
N THR A 94 -20.70 -7.59 6.74
CA THR A 94 -21.45 -7.65 7.99
C THR A 94 -21.66 -9.11 8.33
N ALA A 95 -21.11 -9.56 9.45
CA ALA A 95 -21.30 -10.92 9.95
C ALA A 95 -22.64 -11.03 10.70
N GLU A 96 -23.17 -12.26 10.78
CA GLU A 96 -24.26 -12.58 11.69
C GLU A 96 -23.84 -12.30 13.15
N GLU A 97 -24.81 -12.00 14.01
CA GLU A 97 -24.55 -11.72 15.42
C GLU A 97 -23.94 -12.92 16.16
N THR A 98 -24.24 -14.13 15.69
CA THR A 98 -23.77 -15.36 16.33
C THR A 98 -23.22 -16.36 15.32
N MET A 99 -22.14 -17.04 15.69
CA MET A 99 -21.62 -18.20 14.98
C MET A 99 -21.70 -19.44 15.84
N ARG A 100 -22.34 -20.51 15.32
CA ARG A 100 -22.44 -21.79 16.02
C ARG A 100 -21.36 -22.75 15.54
N ILE A 101 -20.64 -23.32 16.47
CA ILE A 101 -19.60 -24.31 16.21
C ILE A 101 -19.98 -25.62 16.88
N LYS A 102 -19.92 -26.71 16.12
CA LYS A 102 -20.10 -28.08 16.62
C LYS A 102 -18.72 -28.74 16.72
N ALA A 103 -18.33 -29.15 17.90
CA ALA A 103 -17.08 -29.86 18.12
C ALA A 103 -17.37 -31.22 18.78
N PRO A 104 -16.46 -32.22 18.71
CA PRO A 104 -16.63 -33.48 19.38
C PRO A 104 -16.89 -33.29 20.88
N GLY A 105 -18.04 -33.77 21.35
CA GLY A 105 -18.44 -33.69 22.74
C GLY A 105 -19.00 -32.35 23.24
N ARG A 106 -19.02 -31.29 22.42
CA ARG A 106 -19.60 -30.00 22.80
C ARG A 106 -20.01 -29.13 21.59
N ASN A 107 -21.04 -28.33 21.83
CA ASN A 107 -21.42 -27.26 20.92
C ASN A 107 -21.26 -25.92 21.65
N PHE A 108 -20.88 -24.87 20.95
CA PHE A 108 -20.81 -23.53 21.49
C PHE A 108 -21.21 -22.49 20.45
N THR A 109 -21.61 -21.34 20.94
CA THR A 109 -22.02 -20.21 20.12
C THR A 109 -21.11 -19.05 20.48
N LEU A 110 -20.53 -18.44 19.46
CA LEU A 110 -19.68 -17.25 19.58
C LEU A 110 -20.48 -16.00 19.25
N GLN A 111 -20.25 -14.91 19.98
CA GLN A 111 -20.84 -13.61 19.75
C GLN A 111 -19.95 -12.77 18.83
N GLY A 112 -20.57 -12.19 17.81
CA GLY A 112 -19.85 -11.31 16.86
C GLY A 112 -19.27 -10.10 17.55
N PHE A 113 -18.08 -9.69 17.11
CA PHE A 113 -17.23 -8.62 17.64
C PHE A 113 -16.58 -8.88 19.02
N ASP A 114 -17.24 -9.64 19.91
CA ASP A 114 -16.70 -9.95 21.24
C ASP A 114 -15.82 -11.20 21.20
N GLU A 115 -16.26 -12.25 20.49
CA GLU A 115 -15.60 -13.56 20.47
C GLU A 115 -15.10 -13.97 19.09
N TYR A 116 -15.62 -13.35 18.02
CA TYR A 116 -15.10 -13.55 16.66
C TYR A 116 -15.25 -12.31 15.79
N VAL A 117 -14.36 -12.19 14.81
CA VAL A 117 -14.48 -11.29 13.68
C VAL A 117 -14.41 -12.10 12.39
N LEU A 118 -15.07 -11.61 11.35
CA LEU A 118 -15.07 -12.25 10.05
C LEU A 118 -14.47 -11.31 9.02
N HIS A 119 -13.51 -11.83 8.26
CA HIS A 119 -12.93 -11.15 7.12
C HIS A 119 -13.16 -11.98 5.86
N THR A 120 -13.41 -11.32 4.75
CA THR A 120 -13.55 -11.96 3.44
C THR A 120 -13.04 -11.03 2.35
N GLU A 121 -12.41 -11.60 1.35
CA GLU A 121 -12.00 -10.92 0.11
C GLU A 121 -13.01 -11.15 -1.03
N ARG A 122 -14.09 -11.88 -0.76
CA ARG A 122 -15.14 -12.17 -1.74
C ARG A 122 -16.00 -10.93 -1.96
N THR A 123 -16.38 -10.72 -3.23
CA THR A 123 -17.22 -9.59 -3.67
C THR A 123 -18.69 -9.98 -3.85
N ASP A 124 -19.10 -11.17 -3.39
CA ASP A 124 -20.49 -11.61 -3.42
C ASP A 124 -21.34 -10.77 -2.47
N SER A 125 -22.58 -10.47 -2.86
CA SER A 125 -23.49 -9.69 -2.05
C SER A 125 -23.96 -10.41 -0.77
N SER A 126 -23.87 -11.73 -0.74
CA SER A 126 -24.18 -12.56 0.42
C SER A 126 -23.42 -13.88 0.33
N ILE A 127 -22.90 -14.33 1.44
CA ILE A 127 -22.22 -15.62 1.60
C ILE A 127 -22.86 -16.33 2.78
N VAL A 128 -23.34 -17.55 2.57
CA VAL A 128 -23.92 -18.36 3.63
C VAL A 128 -23.14 -19.65 3.77
N TRP A 129 -22.56 -19.88 4.94
CA TRP A 129 -21.88 -21.11 5.31
C TRP A 129 -22.73 -21.91 6.30
N LYS A 130 -23.10 -23.10 5.90
CA LYS A 130 -23.83 -24.04 6.78
C LYS A 130 -23.10 -25.36 6.80
N ASP A 131 -22.89 -25.88 8.01
CA ASP A 131 -22.29 -27.19 8.25
C ASP A 131 -20.96 -27.39 7.50
N VAL A 132 -20.15 -26.31 7.39
CA VAL A 132 -18.79 -26.35 6.85
C VAL A 132 -17.81 -26.74 7.95
N GLU A 133 -16.75 -27.44 7.54
CA GLU A 133 -15.66 -27.75 8.45
C GLU A 133 -14.85 -26.49 8.76
N VAL A 134 -14.48 -26.33 10.04
CA VAL A 134 -13.64 -25.22 10.50
C VAL A 134 -12.36 -25.82 11.05
N VAL A 135 -11.23 -25.36 10.52
CA VAL A 135 -9.90 -25.80 10.93
C VAL A 135 -9.18 -24.65 11.60
N PHE A 136 -8.58 -24.89 12.75
CA PHE A 136 -7.73 -23.92 13.40
C PHE A 136 -6.35 -23.94 12.73
N ALA A 137 -5.96 -22.81 12.13
CA ALA A 137 -4.73 -22.67 11.37
C ALA A 137 -3.72 -21.68 12.04
N GLY A 138 -3.77 -21.53 13.36
CA GLY A 138 -2.83 -20.67 14.09
C GLY A 138 -2.80 -19.25 13.51
N PHE A 139 -1.63 -18.80 13.11
CA PHE A 139 -1.43 -17.51 12.44
C PHE A 139 -1.56 -17.61 10.89
N GLY A 140 -1.75 -18.80 10.35
CA GLY A 140 -1.80 -19.03 8.90
C GLY A 140 -0.46 -18.79 8.19
N VAL A 141 0.64 -19.02 8.88
CA VAL A 141 1.99 -18.74 8.38
C VAL A 141 2.68 -20.00 7.88
N VAL A 142 3.29 -19.91 6.70
CA VAL A 142 4.26 -20.89 6.19
C VAL A 142 5.61 -20.17 6.05
N ALA A 143 6.58 -20.55 6.91
CA ALA A 143 7.92 -19.98 6.96
C ALA A 143 8.97 -21.11 7.02
N PRO A 144 9.30 -21.73 5.88
CA PRO A 144 10.19 -22.90 5.83
C PRO A 144 11.59 -22.59 6.35
N GLU A 145 12.06 -21.36 6.26
CA GLU A 145 13.33 -20.90 6.81
C GLU A 145 13.40 -21.00 8.36
N TYR A 146 12.23 -21.01 9.02
CA TYR A 146 12.09 -21.23 10.47
C TYR A 146 11.54 -22.61 10.82
N ASN A 147 11.40 -23.50 9.82
CA ASN A 147 10.75 -24.80 9.97
C ASN A 147 9.33 -24.68 10.59
N TRP A 148 8.59 -23.66 10.18
CA TRP A 148 7.27 -23.35 10.69
C TRP A 148 6.20 -23.52 9.61
N ASN A 149 5.12 -24.22 9.96
CA ASN A 149 3.95 -24.37 9.09
C ASN A 149 2.70 -24.55 9.97
N ASP A 150 1.74 -23.67 9.80
CA ASP A 150 0.45 -23.69 10.50
C ASP A 150 -0.61 -24.57 9.82
N TYR A 151 -0.35 -25.07 8.60
CA TYR A 151 -1.27 -25.88 7.78
C TYR A 151 -0.94 -27.36 7.77
#